data_ba2bbafae7d3991839725d94ca528d34
#
_entry.id   ba2bbafae7d3991839725d94ca528d34
#
_cell.length_a   1.000
_cell.length_b   1.000
_cell.length_c   1.000
_cell.angle_alpha   90.00
_cell.angle_beta   90.00
_cell.angle_gamma   90.00
#
_symmetry.space_group_name_H-M   'P 1'
#
loop_
_entity.id
_entity.type
_entity.pdbx_description
1 polymer ?
#
loop_
_entity_poly.entity_id
_entity_poly.type
_entity_poly.pdbx_seq_one_letter_code
_entity_poly.pdbx_strand_id
1 'polypeptide(L)'
;MMVPESMLEPEMVNSSDAYLLNKARDEYNVKLVPITIQTNWAGDATWADSYTKLLAFNQTNYDRVLSIDSDSLLLQAMDELFFLPDAPVAMPRAYWISPEKVLSSQLMLIQPSEIEFSRIMERVQSVKSGEYDMEIVNQLYGDSALIFPHRRYDLLSGEFRNDKHAQYLGSELGTWDPAAAYSEAKLIHFSDWPLPKPWKPVLEEDRLAAQPNCTQTTSGEEDCTARIIWNSLYSDFRAKRKVRPTLLTVPFLHTD
;
A
#
# COMPACT_ATOMS: atom_id res chain seq x y z
N MET A 1 10.33 -0.49 -9.91
CA MET A 1 9.17 0.38 -9.55
C MET A 1 8.55 0.89 -10.82
N MET A 2 7.26 0.64 -11.03
CA MET A 2 6.49 1.21 -12.15
C MET A 2 6.27 2.70 -11.89
N VAL A 3 6.53 3.54 -12.89
CA VAL A 3 6.48 5.00 -12.78
C VAL A 3 5.82 5.59 -14.03
N PRO A 4 4.85 6.51 -13.88
CA PRO A 4 4.27 7.20 -15.04
C PRO A 4 5.36 7.83 -15.92
N GLU A 5 5.27 7.67 -17.23
CA GLU A 5 6.23 8.24 -18.19
C GLU A 5 6.42 9.73 -17.99
N SER A 6 5.34 10.47 -17.73
CA SER A 6 5.36 11.91 -17.47
C SER A 6 6.26 12.34 -16.30
N MET A 7 6.50 11.45 -15.32
CA MET A 7 7.42 11.74 -14.19
C MET A 7 8.90 11.58 -14.56
N LEU A 8 9.20 11.01 -15.71
CA LEU A 8 10.56 10.80 -16.20
C LEU A 8 10.97 11.81 -17.27
N GLU A 9 10.08 12.73 -17.63
CA GLU A 9 10.34 13.77 -18.64
C GLU A 9 11.36 14.81 -18.13
N PRO A 10 12.17 15.40 -19.05
CA PRO A 10 13.22 16.37 -18.68
C PRO A 10 12.69 17.61 -17.96
N GLU A 11 11.44 18.00 -18.20
CA GLU A 11 10.79 19.16 -17.59
C GLU A 11 10.54 18.95 -16.07
N MET A 12 10.48 17.70 -15.63
CA MET A 12 10.29 17.32 -14.24
C MET A 12 11.59 17.25 -13.42
N VAL A 13 12.77 17.44 -14.01
CA VAL A 13 14.09 17.21 -13.38
C VAL A 13 14.27 17.95 -12.05
N ASN A 14 13.64 19.10 -11.87
CA ASN A 14 13.72 19.91 -10.65
C ASN A 14 12.53 19.72 -9.69
N SER A 15 11.65 18.76 -9.94
CA SER A 15 10.53 18.48 -9.04
C SER A 15 10.97 17.66 -7.83
N SER A 16 10.19 17.74 -6.75
CA SER A 16 10.38 16.89 -5.56
C SER A 16 10.27 15.41 -5.90
N ASP A 17 9.41 15.06 -6.85
CA ASP A 17 9.19 13.68 -7.27
C ASP A 17 10.39 13.17 -8.08
N ALA A 18 10.94 13.97 -9.00
CA ALA A 18 12.17 13.61 -9.70
C ALA A 18 13.35 13.39 -8.75
N TYR A 19 13.48 14.21 -7.71
CA TYR A 19 14.49 14.00 -6.68
C TYR A 19 14.31 12.64 -5.98
N LEU A 20 13.08 12.30 -5.58
CA LEU A 20 12.79 11.01 -4.93
C LEU A 20 13.03 9.83 -5.86
N LEU A 21 12.67 9.94 -7.14
CA LEU A 21 12.93 8.92 -8.16
C LEU A 21 14.42 8.71 -8.40
N ASN A 22 15.19 9.79 -8.51
CA ASN A 22 16.64 9.73 -8.65
C ASN A 22 17.27 9.09 -7.40
N LYS A 23 16.83 9.48 -6.21
CA LYS A 23 17.28 8.88 -4.96
C LYS A 23 16.98 7.37 -4.91
N ALA A 24 15.77 6.96 -5.31
CA ALA A 24 15.41 5.55 -5.38
C ALA A 24 16.33 4.78 -6.33
N ARG A 25 16.62 5.34 -7.50
CA ARG A 25 17.52 4.72 -8.48
C ARG A 25 18.96 4.67 -8.00
N ASP A 26 19.52 5.81 -7.53
CA ASP A 26 20.94 5.99 -7.33
C ASP A 26 21.43 5.49 -5.94
N GLU A 27 20.60 5.62 -4.89
CA GLU A 27 20.95 5.21 -3.54
C GLU A 27 20.40 3.81 -3.16
N TYR A 28 19.25 3.42 -3.74
CA TYR A 28 18.58 2.17 -3.39
C TYR A 28 18.54 1.15 -4.54
N ASN A 29 19.23 1.43 -5.65
CA ASN A 29 19.33 0.55 -6.82
C ASN A 29 17.94 0.14 -7.39
N VAL A 30 16.97 1.05 -7.33
CA VAL A 30 15.62 0.80 -7.85
C VAL A 30 15.61 0.98 -9.36
N LYS A 31 15.20 -0.07 -10.09
CA LYS A 31 14.92 0.03 -11.52
C LYS A 31 13.59 0.77 -11.72
N LEU A 32 13.63 1.92 -12.38
CA LEU A 32 12.45 2.67 -12.79
C LEU A 32 11.92 2.09 -14.10
N VAL A 33 10.66 1.68 -14.13
CA VAL A 33 10.00 1.12 -15.31
C VAL A 33 8.91 2.09 -15.75
N PRO A 34 9.07 2.78 -16.89
CA PRO A 34 8.06 3.68 -17.39
C PRO A 34 6.78 2.93 -17.74
N ILE A 35 5.64 3.50 -17.37
CA ILE A 35 4.31 2.93 -17.68
C ILE A 35 3.34 4.03 -18.07
N THR A 36 2.35 3.65 -18.87
CA THR A 36 1.18 4.48 -19.15
C THR A 36 0.11 4.21 -18.09
N ILE A 37 -0.37 5.25 -17.42
CA ILE A 37 -1.44 5.12 -16.41
C ILE A 37 -2.69 4.54 -17.08
N GLN A 38 -3.30 3.57 -16.43
CA GLN A 38 -4.57 2.96 -16.83
C GLN A 38 -5.70 3.62 -16.05
N THR A 39 -6.44 4.52 -16.69
CA THR A 39 -7.52 5.30 -16.08
C THR A 39 -8.88 4.89 -16.61
N ASN A 40 -9.85 4.75 -15.73
CA ASN A 40 -11.26 4.63 -16.10
C ASN A 40 -12.13 5.53 -15.20
N TRP A 41 -12.91 6.40 -15.80
CA TRP A 41 -13.75 7.38 -15.13
C TRP A 41 -15.20 6.90 -14.86
N ALA A 42 -15.46 5.61 -15.00
CA ALA A 42 -16.80 5.06 -14.81
C ALA A 42 -17.26 4.97 -13.33
N GLY A 43 -16.43 5.42 -12.36
CA GLY A 43 -16.70 5.33 -10.94
C GLY A 43 -16.18 6.54 -10.16
N ASP A 44 -15.78 6.30 -8.90
CA ASP A 44 -15.18 7.32 -8.03
C ASP A 44 -13.79 7.70 -8.56
N ALA A 45 -13.56 9.01 -8.73
CA ALA A 45 -12.30 9.55 -9.21
C ALA A 45 -11.08 9.18 -8.32
N THR A 46 -11.31 8.88 -7.04
CA THR A 46 -10.26 8.45 -6.11
C THR A 46 -9.55 7.18 -6.58
N TRP A 47 -10.28 6.28 -7.25
CA TRP A 47 -9.77 4.99 -7.72
C TRP A 47 -9.69 4.87 -9.25
N ALA A 48 -9.88 5.99 -9.97
CA ALA A 48 -9.87 5.99 -11.44
C ALA A 48 -8.59 5.37 -12.04
N ASP A 49 -7.44 5.50 -11.37
CA ASP A 49 -6.13 5.02 -11.81
C ASP A 49 -5.74 3.67 -11.16
N SER A 50 -6.62 3.04 -10.38
CA SER A 50 -6.31 1.82 -9.63
C SER A 50 -5.90 0.64 -10.53
N TYR A 51 -6.40 0.61 -11.76
CA TYR A 51 -6.05 -0.41 -12.76
C TYR A 51 -4.56 -0.42 -13.12
N THR A 52 -3.86 0.69 -12.89
CA THR A 52 -2.44 0.82 -13.22
C THR A 52 -1.57 -0.23 -12.51
N LYS A 53 -1.91 -0.63 -11.28
CA LYS A 53 -1.18 -1.69 -10.57
C LYS A 53 -1.25 -3.05 -11.29
N LEU A 54 -2.31 -3.29 -12.06
CA LEU A 54 -2.49 -4.53 -12.82
C LEU A 54 -1.47 -4.71 -13.95
N LEU A 55 -0.76 -3.64 -14.33
CA LEU A 55 0.40 -3.73 -15.24
C LEU A 55 1.54 -4.58 -14.66
N ALA A 56 1.50 -4.90 -13.37
CA ALA A 56 2.43 -5.85 -12.75
C ALA A 56 2.37 -7.24 -13.40
N PHE A 57 1.22 -7.66 -13.93
CA PHE A 57 1.07 -8.92 -14.67
C PHE A 57 1.83 -8.96 -16.00
N ASN A 58 2.22 -7.79 -16.55
CA ASN A 58 3.02 -7.67 -17.76
C ASN A 58 4.53 -7.63 -17.50
N GLN A 59 4.97 -7.78 -16.26
CA GLN A 59 6.41 -7.74 -15.94
C GLN A 59 7.10 -9.09 -16.23
N THR A 60 6.92 -9.60 -17.43
CA THR A 60 7.32 -10.96 -17.90
C THR A 60 8.83 -11.20 -17.91
N ASN A 61 9.65 -10.17 -17.65
CA ASN A 61 11.08 -10.30 -17.44
C ASN A 61 11.45 -10.88 -16.05
N TYR A 62 10.46 -11.11 -15.19
CA TYR A 62 10.60 -11.66 -13.85
C TYR A 62 9.74 -12.91 -13.71
N ASP A 63 10.26 -13.93 -13.03
CA ASP A 63 9.51 -15.14 -12.73
C ASP A 63 8.36 -14.88 -11.76
N ARG A 64 8.59 -13.97 -10.80
CA ARG A 64 7.61 -13.53 -9.79
C ARG A 64 7.78 -12.05 -9.47
N VAL A 65 6.67 -11.37 -9.24
CA VAL A 65 6.60 -9.96 -8.85
C VAL A 65 5.72 -9.81 -7.63
N LEU A 66 6.21 -9.14 -6.61
CA LEU A 66 5.40 -8.71 -5.48
C LEU A 66 4.92 -7.28 -5.72
N SER A 67 3.66 -7.13 -6.08
CA SER A 67 2.99 -5.83 -6.25
C SER A 67 2.52 -5.33 -4.89
N ILE A 68 2.86 -4.10 -4.54
CA ILE A 68 2.56 -3.46 -3.25
C ILE A 68 1.95 -2.10 -3.52
N ASP A 69 0.83 -1.77 -2.88
CA ASP A 69 0.25 -0.43 -2.96
C ASP A 69 1.17 0.62 -2.35
N SER A 70 1.30 1.77 -3.02
CA SER A 70 2.23 2.84 -2.64
C SER A 70 1.87 3.54 -1.31
N ASP A 71 0.65 3.37 -0.84
CA ASP A 71 0.15 3.83 0.44
C ASP A 71 0.31 2.78 1.56
N SER A 72 1.41 2.06 1.49
CA SER A 72 1.79 1.04 2.47
C SER A 72 3.14 1.34 3.10
N LEU A 73 3.34 0.81 4.29
CA LEU A 73 4.61 0.84 5.02
C LEU A 73 5.12 -0.58 5.22
N LEU A 74 6.26 -0.89 4.61
CA LEU A 74 6.96 -2.14 4.83
C LEU A 74 7.71 -2.08 6.17
N LEU A 75 7.37 -3.00 7.08
CA LEU A 75 7.97 -3.11 8.41
C LEU A 75 9.06 -4.16 8.47
N GLN A 76 8.89 -5.27 7.74
CA GLN A 76 9.80 -6.41 7.72
C GLN A 76 9.91 -6.96 6.29
N ALA A 77 11.01 -7.66 6.00
CA ALA A 77 11.18 -8.38 4.73
C ALA A 77 10.08 -9.43 4.52
N MET A 78 9.68 -9.62 3.26
CA MET A 78 8.63 -10.55 2.85
C MET A 78 9.15 -11.57 1.81
N ASP A 79 10.46 -11.84 1.80
CA ASP A 79 11.11 -12.70 0.80
C ASP A 79 10.56 -14.12 0.79
N GLU A 80 10.03 -14.59 1.93
CA GLU A 80 9.40 -15.91 2.04
C GLU A 80 8.17 -16.07 1.13
N LEU A 81 7.50 -14.98 0.73
CA LEU A 81 6.40 -15.05 -0.22
C LEU A 81 6.84 -15.59 -1.58
N PHE A 82 8.10 -15.34 -1.98
CA PHE A 82 8.63 -15.84 -3.25
C PHE A 82 8.86 -17.36 -3.27
N PHE A 83 8.76 -18.03 -2.11
CA PHE A 83 8.86 -19.50 -1.99
C PHE A 83 7.49 -20.18 -1.91
N LEU A 84 6.39 -19.45 -2.04
CA LEU A 84 5.06 -20.04 -2.13
C LEU A 84 4.94 -20.95 -3.38
N PRO A 85 4.02 -21.94 -3.36
CA PRO A 85 3.74 -22.76 -4.54
C PRO A 85 3.40 -21.91 -5.77
N ASP A 86 3.57 -22.51 -6.97
CA ASP A 86 3.23 -21.85 -8.22
C ASP A 86 1.72 -21.59 -8.31
N ALA A 87 1.39 -20.35 -8.61
CA ALA A 87 0.04 -19.89 -8.86
C ALA A 87 0.10 -18.60 -9.70
N PRO A 88 -0.87 -18.34 -10.57
CA PRO A 88 -0.93 -17.08 -11.33
C PRO A 88 -0.86 -15.86 -10.42
N VAL A 89 -1.52 -15.94 -9.26
CA VAL A 89 -1.49 -14.92 -8.23
C VAL A 89 -1.69 -15.53 -6.83
N ALA A 90 -0.98 -15.00 -5.83
CA ALA A 90 -1.24 -15.24 -4.43
C ALA A 90 -1.58 -13.92 -3.74
N MET A 91 -2.61 -13.91 -2.87
CA MET A 91 -3.17 -12.69 -2.28
C MET A 91 -3.68 -12.97 -0.87
N PRO A 92 -3.73 -11.96 0.03
CA PRO A 92 -4.43 -12.08 1.29
C PRO A 92 -5.94 -11.89 1.10
N ARG A 93 -6.73 -12.23 2.11
CA ARG A 93 -8.14 -11.85 2.16
C ARG A 93 -8.29 -10.41 2.67
N ALA A 94 -9.21 -9.67 2.06
CA ALA A 94 -9.70 -8.38 2.53
C ALA A 94 -10.58 -8.61 3.77
N TYR A 95 -9.96 -8.85 4.93
CA TYR A 95 -10.66 -9.27 6.16
C TYR A 95 -11.70 -8.26 6.64
N TRP A 96 -11.58 -7.00 6.23
CA TRP A 96 -12.54 -5.92 6.53
C TRP A 96 -13.84 -6.00 5.71
N ILE A 97 -13.90 -6.86 4.69
CA ILE A 97 -15.10 -7.14 3.90
C ILE A 97 -15.66 -8.48 4.35
N SER A 98 -16.64 -8.44 5.22
CA SER A 98 -17.28 -9.64 5.78
C SER A 98 -18.80 -9.57 5.55
N PRO A 99 -19.46 -10.71 5.29
CA PRO A 99 -18.97 -12.09 5.33
C PRO A 99 -18.30 -12.60 4.04
N GLU A 100 -18.17 -11.78 3.02
CA GLU A 100 -17.63 -12.16 1.72
C GLU A 100 -16.14 -12.54 1.83
N LYS A 101 -15.74 -13.57 1.07
CA LYS A 101 -14.34 -14.03 1.01
C LYS A 101 -13.58 -13.32 -0.09
N VAL A 102 -13.57 -11.99 -0.07
CA VAL A 102 -12.93 -11.14 -1.07
C VAL A 102 -11.41 -11.17 -0.92
N LEU A 103 -10.69 -11.17 -2.04
CA LEU A 103 -9.24 -11.01 -2.10
C LEU A 103 -8.87 -9.53 -2.04
N SER A 104 -7.80 -9.21 -1.32
CA SER A 104 -7.23 -7.87 -1.29
C SER A 104 -6.19 -7.68 -2.39
N SER A 105 -6.32 -6.62 -3.18
CA SER A 105 -5.35 -6.24 -4.22
C SER A 105 -4.22 -5.34 -3.71
N GLN A 106 -4.18 -5.06 -2.41
CA GLN A 106 -3.15 -4.18 -1.80
C GLN A 106 -1.77 -4.82 -1.83
N LEU A 107 -1.73 -6.14 -1.76
CA LEU A 107 -0.52 -6.95 -1.88
C LEU A 107 -0.80 -8.18 -2.74
N MET A 108 -0.07 -8.32 -3.84
CA MET A 108 -0.22 -9.45 -4.76
C MET A 108 1.15 -10.03 -5.12
N LEU A 109 1.36 -11.31 -4.86
CA LEU A 109 2.46 -12.05 -5.47
C LEU A 109 1.96 -12.59 -6.81
N ILE A 110 2.54 -12.12 -7.88
CA ILE A 110 2.12 -12.39 -9.25
C ILE A 110 3.18 -13.24 -9.95
N GLN A 111 2.76 -14.23 -10.71
CA GLN A 111 3.57 -14.91 -11.72
C GLN A 111 3.23 -14.29 -13.08
N PRO A 112 4.03 -13.30 -13.58
CA PRO A 112 3.67 -12.57 -14.78
C PRO A 112 3.59 -13.47 -16.01
N SER A 113 2.57 -13.25 -16.83
CA SER A 113 2.45 -13.94 -18.12
C SER A 113 1.63 -13.11 -19.11
N GLU A 114 1.95 -13.20 -20.39
CA GLU A 114 1.20 -12.52 -21.46
C GLU A 114 -0.27 -12.96 -21.50
N ILE A 115 -0.55 -14.23 -21.17
CA ILE A 115 -1.90 -14.79 -21.15
C ILE A 115 -2.71 -14.14 -20.04
N GLU A 116 -2.16 -14.11 -18.81
CA GLU A 116 -2.87 -13.52 -17.66
C GLU A 116 -3.01 -12.02 -17.84
N PHE A 117 -1.99 -11.33 -18.35
CA PHE A 117 -2.06 -9.91 -18.65
C PHE A 117 -3.15 -9.61 -19.69
N SER A 118 -3.25 -10.39 -20.78
CA SER A 118 -4.30 -10.24 -21.78
C SER A 118 -5.71 -10.39 -21.18
N ARG A 119 -5.92 -11.40 -20.35
CA ARG A 119 -7.20 -11.63 -19.64
C ARG A 119 -7.58 -10.45 -18.75
N ILE A 120 -6.60 -9.90 -18.02
CA ILE A 120 -6.80 -8.73 -17.15
C ILE A 120 -7.18 -7.50 -17.97
N MET A 121 -6.42 -7.23 -19.05
CA MET A 121 -6.67 -6.03 -19.89
C MET A 121 -8.01 -6.13 -20.62
N GLU A 122 -8.42 -7.30 -21.06
CA GLU A 122 -9.76 -7.53 -21.61
C GLU A 122 -10.84 -7.21 -20.58
N ARG A 123 -10.62 -7.61 -19.30
CA ARG A 123 -11.55 -7.29 -18.22
C ARG A 123 -11.55 -5.81 -17.87
N VAL A 124 -10.39 -5.13 -17.85
CA VAL A 124 -10.26 -3.68 -17.64
C VAL A 124 -11.05 -2.90 -18.71
N GLN A 125 -11.03 -3.34 -19.96
CA GLN A 125 -11.78 -2.70 -21.05
C GLN A 125 -13.30 -2.85 -20.91
N SER A 126 -13.77 -3.82 -20.15
CA SER A 126 -15.18 -4.16 -19.98
C SER A 126 -15.71 -3.86 -18.55
N VAL A 127 -14.99 -3.08 -17.74
CA VAL A 127 -15.40 -2.72 -16.38
C VAL A 127 -16.69 -1.93 -16.36
N LYS A 128 -17.49 -2.17 -15.34
CA LYS A 128 -18.72 -1.42 -15.05
C LYS A 128 -18.43 -0.32 -14.04
N SER A 129 -19.36 0.62 -13.91
CA SER A 129 -19.29 1.65 -12.87
C SER A 129 -19.20 0.99 -11.48
N GLY A 130 -18.22 1.44 -10.68
CA GLY A 130 -17.95 0.92 -9.33
C GLY A 130 -17.14 -0.38 -9.27
N GLU A 131 -16.66 -0.90 -10.40
CA GLU A 131 -15.66 -1.98 -10.43
C GLU A 131 -14.27 -1.36 -10.56
N TYR A 132 -13.33 -1.77 -9.72
CA TYR A 132 -11.94 -1.32 -9.69
C TYR A 132 -10.99 -2.52 -9.81
N ASP A 133 -9.73 -2.30 -9.54
CA ASP A 133 -8.71 -3.36 -9.59
C ASP A 133 -9.05 -4.57 -8.71
N MET A 134 -9.60 -4.34 -7.52
CA MET A 134 -9.96 -5.41 -6.59
C MET A 134 -11.10 -6.28 -7.15
N GLU A 135 -12.14 -5.68 -7.72
CA GLU A 135 -13.23 -6.43 -8.36
C GLU A 135 -12.73 -7.26 -9.55
N ILE A 136 -11.81 -6.71 -10.35
CA ILE A 136 -11.22 -7.43 -11.49
C ILE A 136 -10.47 -8.67 -11.01
N VAL A 137 -9.55 -8.53 -10.05
CA VAL A 137 -8.78 -9.68 -9.56
C VAL A 137 -9.67 -10.72 -8.87
N ASN A 138 -10.73 -10.30 -8.17
CA ASN A 138 -11.69 -11.21 -7.56
C ASN A 138 -12.53 -11.96 -8.59
N GLN A 139 -12.94 -11.33 -9.68
CA GLN A 139 -13.66 -11.99 -10.77
C GLN A 139 -12.79 -13.03 -11.51
N LEU A 140 -11.51 -12.73 -11.69
CA LEU A 140 -10.60 -13.60 -12.42
C LEU A 140 -9.98 -14.70 -11.56
N TYR A 141 -9.73 -14.44 -10.28
CA TYR A 141 -8.93 -15.30 -9.40
C TYR A 141 -9.58 -15.64 -8.07
N GLY A 142 -10.79 -15.18 -7.78
CA GLY A 142 -11.46 -15.36 -6.48
C GLY A 142 -11.48 -16.80 -5.98
N ASP A 143 -11.63 -17.77 -6.91
CA ASP A 143 -11.69 -19.19 -6.62
C ASP A 143 -10.37 -19.94 -6.84
N SER A 144 -9.35 -19.30 -7.44
CA SER A 144 -8.11 -19.98 -7.89
C SER A 144 -6.84 -19.39 -7.30
N ALA A 145 -6.88 -18.19 -6.72
CA ALA A 145 -5.72 -17.58 -6.09
C ALA A 145 -5.21 -18.41 -4.92
N LEU A 146 -3.90 -18.46 -4.76
CA LEU A 146 -3.29 -18.94 -3.53
C LEU A 146 -3.51 -17.90 -2.41
N ILE A 147 -3.97 -18.33 -1.24
CA ILE A 147 -4.26 -17.42 -0.13
C ILE A 147 -3.14 -17.47 0.90
N PHE A 148 -2.61 -16.30 1.27
CA PHE A 148 -1.70 -16.18 2.40
C PHE A 148 -2.31 -15.31 3.53
N PRO A 149 -1.82 -15.44 4.78
CA PRO A 149 -2.46 -14.82 5.94
C PRO A 149 -2.45 -13.29 5.88
N HIS A 150 -3.60 -12.63 6.04
CA HIS A 150 -3.70 -11.18 6.09
C HIS A 150 -3.00 -10.57 7.31
N ARG A 151 -3.02 -11.23 8.47
CA ARG A 151 -2.48 -10.68 9.72
C ARG A 151 -1.03 -10.21 9.61
N ARG A 152 -0.20 -10.94 8.84
CA ARG A 152 1.21 -10.56 8.60
C ARG A 152 1.38 -9.59 7.45
N TYR A 153 0.56 -9.72 6.41
CA TYR A 153 0.88 -9.15 5.09
C TYR A 153 -0.08 -8.07 4.63
N ASP A 154 -1.17 -7.82 5.36
CA ASP A 154 -2.19 -6.86 4.93
C ASP A 154 -2.94 -6.27 6.15
N LEU A 155 -2.19 -5.74 7.13
CA LEU A 155 -2.78 -5.04 8.27
C LEU A 155 -3.15 -3.62 7.85
N LEU A 156 -4.40 -3.23 8.10
CA LEU A 156 -4.85 -1.86 7.90
C LEU A 156 -4.45 -0.96 9.08
N SER A 157 -3.97 0.26 8.80
CA SER A 157 -3.74 1.25 9.86
C SER A 157 -5.02 1.60 10.63
N GLY A 158 -6.16 1.59 9.94
CA GLY A 158 -7.48 1.78 10.54
C GLY A 158 -7.86 0.74 11.59
N GLU A 159 -7.23 -0.46 11.56
CA GLU A 159 -7.51 -1.49 12.57
C GLU A 159 -7.16 -1.01 13.98
N PHE A 160 -6.13 -0.18 14.15
CA PHE A 160 -5.77 0.40 15.46
C PHE A 160 -6.82 1.39 15.98
N ARG A 161 -7.76 1.84 15.14
CA ARG A 161 -8.84 2.77 15.48
C ARG A 161 -10.18 2.07 15.71
N ASN A 162 -10.27 0.79 15.37
CA ASN A 162 -11.49 0.02 15.52
C ASN A 162 -11.73 -0.37 16.98
N ASP A 163 -13.02 -0.51 17.33
CA ASP A 163 -13.44 -1.05 18.63
C ASP A 163 -13.68 -2.57 18.55
N LYS A 164 -13.76 -3.13 17.35
CA LYS A 164 -14.04 -4.55 17.10
C LYS A 164 -13.00 -5.12 16.15
N HIS A 165 -12.39 -6.21 16.58
CA HIS A 165 -11.25 -6.83 15.88
C HIS A 165 -11.52 -8.27 15.43
N ALA A 166 -12.75 -8.75 15.58
CA ALA A 166 -13.08 -10.14 15.27
C ALA A 166 -12.78 -10.53 13.82
N GLN A 167 -12.98 -9.62 12.88
CA GLN A 167 -12.67 -9.84 11.46
C GLN A 167 -11.17 -9.99 11.24
N TYR A 168 -10.36 -9.10 11.82
CA TYR A 168 -8.90 -9.19 11.76
C TYR A 168 -8.37 -10.45 12.46
N LEU A 169 -8.90 -10.75 13.66
CA LEU A 169 -8.49 -11.90 14.44
C LEU A 169 -9.00 -13.23 13.85
N GLY A 170 -10.05 -13.19 13.00
CA GLY A 170 -10.74 -14.39 12.51
C GLY A 170 -11.54 -15.11 13.61
N SER A 171 -11.81 -14.47 14.74
CA SER A 171 -12.50 -15.05 15.90
C SER A 171 -13.10 -13.98 16.78
N GLU A 172 -14.35 -14.18 17.20
CA GLU A 172 -15.03 -13.35 18.21
C GLU A 172 -14.44 -13.53 19.63
N LEU A 173 -13.74 -14.64 19.86
CA LEU A 173 -13.12 -14.95 21.16
C LEU A 173 -11.67 -14.48 21.26
N GLY A 174 -11.12 -13.93 20.17
CA GLY A 174 -9.76 -13.40 20.13
C GLY A 174 -9.63 -12.13 20.95
N THR A 175 -8.52 -11.97 21.65
CA THR A 175 -8.18 -10.73 22.35
C THR A 175 -7.31 -9.87 21.46
N TRP A 176 -7.73 -8.62 21.26
CA TRP A 176 -6.92 -7.63 20.54
C TRP A 176 -5.74 -7.19 21.41
N ASP A 177 -4.56 -7.29 20.83
CA ASP A 177 -3.33 -6.75 21.37
C ASP A 177 -2.63 -5.93 20.27
N PRO A 178 -2.66 -4.60 20.33
CA PRO A 178 -2.08 -3.75 19.30
C PRO A 178 -0.57 -3.91 19.18
N ALA A 179 0.15 -4.19 20.27
CA ALA A 179 1.59 -4.41 20.23
C ALA A 179 1.94 -5.72 19.53
N ALA A 180 1.21 -6.80 19.83
CA ALA A 180 1.38 -8.09 19.17
C ALA A 180 1.04 -8.00 17.67
N ALA A 181 -0.08 -7.35 17.31
CA ALA A 181 -0.47 -7.16 15.91
C ALA A 181 0.57 -6.38 15.13
N TYR A 182 1.10 -5.29 15.68
CA TYR A 182 2.16 -4.50 15.07
C TYR A 182 3.47 -5.29 14.92
N SER A 183 3.85 -6.05 15.95
CA SER A 183 5.06 -6.88 15.94
C SER A 183 4.99 -8.02 14.91
N GLU A 184 3.79 -8.58 14.70
CA GLU A 184 3.56 -9.65 13.70
C GLU A 184 3.52 -9.11 12.28
N ALA A 185 3.07 -7.87 12.08
CA ALA A 185 2.85 -7.28 10.77
C ALA A 185 4.17 -7.06 10.01
N LYS A 186 4.16 -7.41 8.73
CA LYS A 186 5.24 -7.12 7.78
C LYS A 186 4.91 -5.97 6.85
N LEU A 187 3.61 -5.75 6.60
CA LEU A 187 3.10 -4.66 5.79
C LEU A 187 1.88 -4.05 6.47
N ILE A 188 1.82 -2.71 6.50
CA ILE A 188 0.65 -1.95 6.92
C ILE A 188 0.22 -1.05 5.77
N HIS A 189 -1.08 -1.10 5.44
CA HIS A 189 -1.71 -0.24 4.46
C HIS A 189 -2.47 0.90 5.15
N PHE A 190 -2.28 2.15 4.69
CA PHE A 190 -2.95 3.32 5.26
C PHE A 190 -4.40 3.44 4.77
N SER A 191 -5.36 3.21 5.68
CA SER A 191 -6.80 3.12 5.39
C SER A 191 -7.67 3.98 6.33
N ASP A 192 -7.19 5.13 6.75
CA ASP A 192 -7.79 5.94 7.82
C ASP A 192 -8.78 7.00 7.32
N TRP A 193 -9.56 6.70 6.27
CA TRP A 193 -10.58 7.64 5.82
C TRP A 193 -11.45 8.13 7.00
N PRO A 194 -11.80 9.44 7.12
CA PRO A 194 -11.63 10.51 6.13
C PRO A 194 -10.26 11.23 6.17
N LEU A 195 -9.31 10.79 6.99
CA LEU A 195 -7.98 11.39 6.97
C LEU A 195 -7.33 11.21 5.59
N PRO A 196 -6.61 12.23 5.10
CA PRO A 196 -5.84 12.09 3.87
C PRO A 196 -4.70 11.10 4.08
N LYS A 197 -4.21 10.54 2.97
CA LYS A 197 -3.04 9.67 2.96
C LYS A 197 -1.82 10.35 3.59
N PRO A 198 -0.86 9.61 4.21
CA PRO A 198 0.17 10.18 5.09
C PRO A 198 1.14 11.16 4.41
N TRP A 199 1.19 11.20 3.08
CA TRP A 199 1.99 12.19 2.32
C TRP A 199 1.27 13.51 2.07
N LYS A 200 -0.03 13.59 2.34
CA LYS A 200 -0.79 14.83 2.19
C LYS A 200 -0.76 15.63 3.50
N PRO A 201 -0.80 16.96 3.42
CA PRO A 201 -0.99 17.79 4.60
C PRO A 201 -2.30 17.44 5.31
N VAL A 202 -2.27 17.47 6.63
CA VAL A 202 -3.44 17.32 7.50
C VAL A 202 -3.30 18.31 8.65
N LEU A 203 -4.40 18.93 9.05
CA LEU A 203 -4.41 19.79 10.24
C LEU A 203 -4.19 18.93 11.48
N GLU A 204 -3.43 19.46 12.43
CA GLU A 204 -3.11 18.73 13.66
C GLU A 204 -4.38 18.38 14.46
N GLU A 205 -5.38 19.27 14.46
CA GLU A 205 -6.68 19.04 15.10
C GLU A 205 -7.43 17.85 14.49
N ASP A 206 -7.42 17.71 13.16
CA ASP A 206 -8.06 16.58 12.46
C ASP A 206 -7.34 15.27 12.78
N ARG A 207 -6.00 15.31 12.83
CA ARG A 207 -5.19 14.15 13.20
C ARG A 207 -5.46 13.72 14.64
N LEU A 208 -5.51 14.66 15.58
CA LEU A 208 -5.80 14.39 16.98
C LEU A 208 -7.21 13.88 17.20
N ALA A 209 -8.18 14.39 16.43
CA ALA A 209 -9.57 13.92 16.48
C ALA A 209 -9.72 12.49 15.94
N ALA A 210 -8.85 12.09 14.98
CA ALA A 210 -8.91 10.79 14.34
C ALA A 210 -8.05 9.72 15.01
N GLN A 211 -7.13 10.07 15.92
CA GLN A 211 -6.27 9.07 16.57
C GLN A 211 -7.08 8.12 17.45
N PRO A 212 -6.61 6.87 17.65
CA PRO A 212 -7.27 5.90 18.53
C PRO A 212 -7.47 6.44 19.94
N ASN A 213 -8.59 6.10 20.57
CA ASN A 213 -8.77 6.36 22.00
C ASN A 213 -7.87 5.44 22.83
N CYS A 214 -7.39 5.93 24.00
CA CYS A 214 -6.80 5.03 24.98
C CYS A 214 -7.91 4.18 25.61
N THR A 215 -7.59 2.96 25.96
CA THR A 215 -8.49 2.01 26.63
C THR A 215 -8.13 1.89 28.11
N GLN A 216 -9.05 1.33 28.90
CA GLN A 216 -8.75 1.01 30.31
C GLN A 216 -8.38 -0.47 30.40
N THR A 217 -7.26 -0.76 31.05
CA THR A 217 -6.89 -2.15 31.38
C THR A 217 -7.77 -2.71 32.49
N THR A 218 -7.72 -4.02 32.71
CA THR A 218 -8.41 -4.68 33.83
C THR A 218 -7.92 -4.21 35.19
N SER A 219 -6.70 -3.65 35.28
CA SER A 219 -6.14 -3.04 36.51
C SER A 219 -6.60 -1.60 36.70
N GLY A 220 -7.32 -1.01 35.75
CA GLY A 220 -7.77 0.40 35.79
C GLY A 220 -6.72 1.40 35.31
N GLU A 221 -5.61 0.94 34.77
CA GLU A 221 -4.60 1.79 34.14
C GLU A 221 -4.99 2.13 32.70
N GLU A 222 -4.59 3.31 32.24
CA GLU A 222 -4.81 3.75 30.86
C GLU A 222 -3.81 3.07 29.92
N ASP A 223 -4.31 2.39 28.87
CA ASP A 223 -3.50 1.84 27.78
C ASP A 223 -3.69 2.66 26.50
N CYS A 224 -2.62 3.31 26.07
CA CYS A 224 -2.56 4.12 24.86
C CYS A 224 -1.73 3.44 23.75
N THR A 225 -1.45 2.14 23.83
CA THR A 225 -0.55 1.44 22.91
C THR A 225 -1.01 1.56 21.46
N ALA A 226 -2.30 1.38 21.16
CA ALA A 226 -2.84 1.55 19.81
C ALA A 226 -2.64 2.97 19.28
N ARG A 227 -2.87 3.99 20.11
CA ARG A 227 -2.63 5.41 19.78
C ARG A 227 -1.17 5.68 19.47
N ILE A 228 -0.26 5.19 20.29
CA ILE A 228 1.19 5.37 20.11
C ILE A 228 1.63 4.74 18.80
N ILE A 229 1.24 3.51 18.53
CA ILE A 229 1.57 2.80 17.28
C ILE A 229 1.02 3.56 16.07
N TRP A 230 -0.26 3.90 16.08
CA TRP A 230 -0.90 4.59 14.97
C TRP A 230 -0.22 5.93 14.65
N ASN A 231 0.08 6.73 15.66
CA ASN A 231 0.81 7.99 15.49
C ASN A 231 2.23 7.77 14.95
N SER A 232 2.92 6.71 15.40
CA SER A 232 4.27 6.39 14.93
C SER A 232 4.27 6.00 13.45
N LEU A 233 3.26 5.25 12.96
CA LEU A 233 3.14 4.90 11.54
C LEU A 233 3.13 6.14 10.64
N TYR A 234 2.32 7.14 10.99
CA TYR A 234 2.24 8.40 10.25
C TYR A 234 3.53 9.21 10.32
N SER A 235 4.14 9.31 11.50
CA SER A 235 5.40 10.05 11.68
C SER A 235 6.56 9.38 10.96
N ASP A 236 6.65 8.06 11.01
CA ASP A 236 7.71 7.28 10.36
C ASP A 236 7.60 7.34 8.83
N PHE A 237 6.37 7.21 8.28
CA PHE A 237 6.14 7.38 6.85
C PHE A 237 6.60 8.76 6.39
N ARG A 238 6.18 9.82 7.10
CA ARG A 238 6.58 11.20 6.78
C ARG A 238 8.08 11.42 6.92
N ALA A 239 8.70 10.85 7.94
CA ALA A 239 10.14 10.97 8.17
C ALA A 239 10.96 10.32 7.04
N LYS A 240 10.56 9.12 6.59
CA LYS A 240 11.19 8.40 5.47
C LYS A 240 11.02 9.14 4.13
N ARG A 241 9.90 9.84 3.95
CA ARG A 241 9.61 10.64 2.75
C ARG A 241 10.25 12.04 2.76
N LYS A 242 10.71 12.55 3.90
CA LYS A 242 11.35 13.87 3.98
C LYS A 242 12.63 13.88 3.17
N VAL A 243 12.58 14.58 2.04
CA VAL A 243 13.76 15.03 1.33
C VAL A 243 14.41 16.14 2.17
N ARG A 244 15.59 15.92 2.74
CA ARG A 244 16.40 17.03 3.24
C ARG A 244 16.99 17.73 2.01
N PRO A 245 16.67 19.01 1.71
CA PRO A 245 17.42 19.72 0.71
C PRO A 245 18.86 19.80 1.25
N THR A 246 19.77 19.18 0.53
CA THR A 246 21.17 19.53 0.67
C THR A 246 21.24 20.98 0.23
N LEU A 247 21.46 21.90 1.18
CA LEU A 247 21.78 23.29 0.87
C LEU A 247 23.03 23.25 -0.02
N LEU A 248 22.86 23.34 -1.32
CA LEU A 248 23.93 23.74 -2.22
C LEU A 248 24.27 25.16 -1.81
N THR A 249 25.24 25.30 -0.92
CA THR A 249 26.00 26.54 -0.76
C THR A 249 26.74 26.76 -2.06
N VAL A 250 26.11 27.48 -2.97
CA VAL A 250 26.82 28.06 -4.11
C VAL A 250 27.78 29.07 -3.50
N PRO A 251 29.12 28.92 -3.65
CA PRO A 251 30.04 29.96 -3.24
C PRO A 251 29.76 31.19 -4.12
N PHE A 252 29.36 32.27 -3.49
CA PHE A 252 29.39 33.57 -4.17
C PHE A 252 30.84 33.87 -4.54
N LEU A 253 31.16 33.72 -5.81
CA LEU A 253 32.37 34.31 -6.36
C LEU A 253 32.20 35.83 -6.30
N HIS A 254 32.87 36.49 -5.37
CA HIS A 254 33.14 37.90 -5.46
C HIS A 254 34.08 38.10 -6.63
N THR A 255 33.59 38.75 -7.67
CA THR A 255 34.43 39.39 -8.71
C THR A 255 34.78 40.78 -8.17
N ASP A 256 36.06 40.98 -7.85
CA ASP A 256 36.67 42.29 -7.75
C ASP A 256 36.83 42.92 -9.16
#